data_94e750f9155ae2e8bca071fdf5caf7f7
#
_entry.id   94e750f9155ae2e8bca071fdf5caf7f7
#
_cell.length_a   1.000
_cell.length_b   1.000
_cell.length_c   1.000
_cell.angle_alpha   90.00
_cell.angle_beta   90.00
_cell.angle_gamma   90.00
#
_symmetry.space_group_name_H-M   'P 1'
#
loop_
_entity.id
_entity.type
_entity.pdbx_description
1 polymer ?
#
loop_
_entity_poly.entity_id
_entity_poly.type
_entity_poly.pdbx_seq_one_letter_code
_entity_poly.pdbx_strand_id
1 'polypeptide(L)'
;TSGSQNVVFKYVTGTGTSATVANGKTVIAYAKADDGTNPNISTISLASDLVDDTTPQLGGNLDTNSFMIDFDDAHGLRDENGNEQLFFSTTSSAVNYLNVTNAATGNDPKLSALGDDSNIDLAISPKGTGEVVVGTGSAAATVTSSGAYDLRLDTNSGTNSSYINIVDAANGNVQLYPNGTGLTEIGGGTNAGTVQLNCESNSHGIKLQSPAHSAAQSYTLIFPTGNVTAGTFLKVNSITGSGTTAVGQLSFAAA
;
A
#
# COMPACT_ATOMS: atom_id res chain seq x y z
N THR A 1 10.12 -53.99 -7.49
CA THR A 1 11.23 -54.64 -6.77
C THR A 1 11.32 -54.07 -5.37
N SER A 2 11.21 -54.94 -4.36
CA SER A 2 11.47 -54.55 -2.97
C SER A 2 12.96 -54.57 -2.73
N GLY A 3 13.60 -53.42 -2.53
CA GLY A 3 15.03 -53.28 -2.25
C GLY A 3 15.73 -52.22 -3.09
N SER A 4 16.96 -51.87 -2.76
CA SER A 4 17.76 -50.82 -3.42
C SER A 4 18.35 -51.21 -4.78
N GLN A 5 17.75 -52.14 -5.49
CA GLN A 5 18.30 -52.67 -6.71
C GLN A 5 17.81 -51.92 -7.97
N ASN A 6 18.75 -51.67 -8.89
CA ASN A 6 18.46 -51.15 -10.20
C ASN A 6 17.98 -52.28 -11.14
N VAL A 7 17.12 -51.94 -12.10
CA VAL A 7 16.72 -52.86 -13.19
C VAL A 7 17.50 -52.53 -14.44
N VAL A 8 18.15 -53.52 -15.03
CA VAL A 8 18.91 -53.36 -16.25
C VAL A 8 18.18 -54.07 -17.39
N PHE A 9 17.81 -53.33 -18.40
CA PHE A 9 17.27 -53.85 -19.67
C PHE A 9 18.43 -54.01 -20.64
N LYS A 10 18.62 -55.24 -21.14
CA LYS A 10 19.63 -55.55 -22.15
C LYS A 10 19.10 -56.52 -23.17
N TYR A 11 19.66 -56.52 -24.35
CA TYR A 11 19.41 -57.57 -25.33
C TYR A 11 20.11 -58.86 -24.93
N VAL A 12 19.45 -59.98 -25.10
CA VAL A 12 19.94 -61.28 -24.53
C VAL A 12 21.20 -61.77 -25.24
N THR A 13 21.35 -61.46 -26.50
CA THR A 13 22.49 -61.90 -27.33
C THR A 13 23.05 -60.69 -28.09
N GLY A 14 24.18 -60.17 -27.71
CA GLY A 14 24.81 -59.05 -28.41
C GLY A 14 25.49 -58.08 -27.48
N THR A 15 26.24 -57.14 -28.05
CA THR A 15 27.04 -56.12 -27.35
C THR A 15 26.40 -54.73 -27.39
N GLY A 16 25.13 -54.62 -27.75
CA GLY A 16 24.39 -53.33 -27.77
C GLY A 16 24.29 -52.68 -26.41
N THR A 17 24.02 -51.40 -26.37
CA THR A 17 23.89 -50.62 -25.12
C THR A 17 22.69 -51.10 -24.32
N SER A 18 22.89 -51.25 -23.00
CA SER A 18 21.85 -51.53 -22.04
C SER A 18 21.33 -50.23 -21.41
N ALA A 19 20.08 -50.25 -20.97
CA ALA A 19 19.51 -49.17 -20.17
C ALA A 19 19.31 -49.61 -18.73
N THR A 20 19.76 -48.81 -17.79
CA THR A 20 19.62 -49.02 -16.33
C THR A 20 18.53 -48.12 -15.79
N VAL A 21 17.54 -48.72 -15.14
CA VAL A 21 16.48 -47.98 -14.41
C VAL A 21 16.81 -48.06 -12.94
N ALA A 22 17.02 -46.88 -12.35
CA ALA A 22 17.27 -46.78 -10.92
C ALA A 22 16.03 -47.18 -10.10
N ASN A 23 16.25 -47.64 -8.88
CA ASN A 23 15.17 -48.01 -7.98
C ASN A 23 14.23 -46.78 -7.76
N GLY A 24 12.94 -47.01 -7.76
CA GLY A 24 11.92 -45.96 -7.58
C GLY A 24 11.63 -45.12 -8.83
N LYS A 25 12.33 -45.32 -9.93
CA LYS A 25 12.07 -44.59 -11.21
C LYS A 25 11.20 -45.38 -12.17
N THR A 26 10.37 -44.67 -12.92
CA THR A 26 9.55 -45.21 -14.03
C THR A 26 10.09 -44.72 -15.35
N VAL A 27 10.28 -45.63 -16.31
CA VAL A 27 10.77 -45.30 -17.65
C VAL A 27 10.00 -46.08 -18.71
N ILE A 28 9.97 -45.53 -19.91
CA ILE A 28 9.64 -46.30 -21.11
C ILE A 28 10.96 -46.75 -21.73
N ALA A 29 11.20 -48.06 -21.80
CA ALA A 29 12.36 -48.63 -22.50
C ALA A 29 11.97 -49.01 -23.91
N TYR A 30 12.80 -48.64 -24.89
CA TYR A 30 12.56 -48.96 -26.32
C TYR A 30 13.89 -49.26 -27.03
N ALA A 31 13.80 -50.04 -28.11
CA ALA A 31 14.93 -50.22 -29.00
C ALA A 31 15.10 -48.98 -29.88
N LYS A 32 16.24 -48.30 -29.81
CA LYS A 32 16.48 -47.04 -30.53
C LYS A 32 16.97 -47.27 -31.97
N ALA A 33 17.89 -48.19 -32.16
CA ALA A 33 18.45 -48.51 -33.44
C ALA A 33 19.00 -49.94 -33.42
N ASP A 34 18.98 -50.59 -34.53
CA ASP A 34 19.64 -51.87 -34.79
C ASP A 34 20.68 -51.62 -35.89
N ASP A 35 21.94 -51.89 -35.58
CA ASP A 35 23.02 -51.87 -36.56
C ASP A 35 23.07 -53.17 -37.36
N GLY A 36 22.00 -53.98 -37.26
CA GLY A 36 21.88 -55.31 -37.85
C GLY A 36 22.52 -56.42 -37.02
N THR A 37 23.22 -56.08 -35.96
CA THR A 37 23.92 -57.02 -35.07
C THR A 37 23.66 -56.76 -33.60
N ASN A 38 23.56 -55.49 -33.18
CA ASN A 38 23.52 -55.07 -31.78
C ASN A 38 22.43 -54.01 -31.52
N PRO A 39 21.20 -54.41 -31.18
CA PRO A 39 20.17 -53.46 -30.85
C PRO A 39 20.51 -52.70 -29.56
N ASN A 40 20.29 -51.39 -29.60
CA ASN A 40 20.49 -50.48 -28.48
C ASN A 40 19.18 -50.24 -27.77
N ILE A 41 19.19 -50.29 -26.43
CA ILE A 41 18.05 -49.95 -25.61
C ILE A 41 18.25 -48.53 -25.07
N SER A 42 17.29 -47.68 -25.29
CA SER A 42 17.19 -46.33 -24.72
C SER A 42 15.98 -46.24 -23.82
N THR A 43 16.01 -45.29 -22.89
CA THR A 43 14.89 -45.01 -21.99
C THR A 43 14.44 -43.56 -22.15
N ILE A 44 13.13 -43.36 -22.01
CA ILE A 44 12.54 -42.06 -21.72
C ILE A 44 12.13 -42.12 -20.25
N SER A 45 12.73 -41.30 -19.42
CA SER A 45 12.30 -41.14 -18.02
C SER A 45 10.92 -40.49 -18.03
N LEU A 46 9.95 -41.11 -17.40
CA LEU A 46 8.71 -40.45 -17.01
C LEU A 46 9.02 -39.80 -15.68
N ALA A 47 9.18 -38.48 -15.67
CA ALA A 47 9.22 -37.75 -14.41
C ALA A 47 7.89 -38.02 -13.72
N SER A 48 7.89 -38.87 -12.69
CA SER A 48 6.71 -39.12 -11.89
C SER A 48 6.35 -37.94 -11.00
N ASP A 49 7.33 -37.10 -10.69
CA ASP A 49 7.19 -35.92 -9.86
C ASP A 49 8.06 -34.76 -10.36
N LEU A 50 7.56 -33.54 -10.28
CA LEU A 50 8.34 -32.31 -10.53
C LEU A 50 9.60 -32.22 -9.65
N VAL A 51 9.60 -32.87 -8.51
CA VAL A 51 10.73 -32.97 -7.57
C VAL A 51 12.02 -33.53 -8.19
N ASP A 52 11.90 -34.40 -9.21
CA ASP A 52 13.04 -34.99 -9.90
C ASP A 52 13.64 -34.08 -11.00
N ASP A 53 12.94 -33.02 -11.39
CA ASP A 53 13.41 -32.04 -12.36
C ASP A 53 13.99 -30.82 -11.62
N THR A 54 15.29 -30.63 -11.69
CA THR A 54 15.98 -29.49 -11.04
C THR A 54 15.84 -28.18 -11.82
N THR A 55 15.27 -28.24 -13.04
CA THR A 55 15.04 -27.08 -13.91
C THR A 55 13.69 -27.18 -14.61
N PRO A 56 12.57 -27.32 -13.88
CA PRO A 56 11.26 -27.52 -14.47
C PRO A 56 10.87 -26.33 -15.32
N GLN A 57 10.52 -26.58 -16.58
CA GLN A 57 10.00 -25.57 -17.50
C GLN A 57 8.58 -25.94 -17.91
N LEU A 58 7.67 -24.99 -17.75
CA LEU A 58 6.29 -25.16 -18.20
C LEU A 58 6.20 -24.72 -19.67
N GLY A 59 5.70 -25.57 -20.53
CA GLY A 59 5.44 -25.26 -21.96
C GLY A 59 4.23 -24.34 -22.17
N GLY A 60 3.57 -23.90 -21.11
CA GLY A 60 2.39 -23.05 -21.09
C GLY A 60 2.12 -22.53 -19.68
N ASN A 61 0.96 -21.92 -19.46
CA ASN A 61 0.55 -21.42 -18.15
C ASN A 61 0.35 -22.59 -17.17
N LEU A 62 0.71 -22.35 -15.88
CA LEU A 62 0.36 -23.28 -14.81
C LEU A 62 -1.13 -23.15 -14.49
N ASP A 63 -1.90 -24.17 -14.79
CA ASP A 63 -3.28 -24.34 -14.31
C ASP A 63 -3.24 -25.20 -13.05
N THR A 64 -3.64 -24.63 -11.93
CA THR A 64 -3.65 -25.31 -10.63
C THR A 64 -4.88 -26.20 -10.43
N ASN A 65 -5.80 -26.24 -11.39
CA ASN A 65 -7.01 -27.07 -11.37
C ASN A 65 -7.79 -26.98 -10.04
N SER A 66 -8.00 -25.76 -9.55
CA SER A 66 -8.67 -25.45 -8.27
C SER A 66 -7.89 -25.80 -6.99
N PHE A 67 -6.63 -26.18 -7.10
CA PHE A 67 -5.73 -26.33 -5.95
C PHE A 67 -4.97 -25.03 -5.66
N MET A 68 -4.51 -24.85 -4.43
CA MET A 68 -3.65 -23.75 -4.02
C MET A 68 -2.18 -24.05 -4.34
N ILE A 69 -1.38 -23.01 -4.44
CA ILE A 69 0.08 -23.09 -4.43
C ILE A 69 0.53 -22.73 -3.02
N ASP A 70 1.14 -23.66 -2.31
CA ASP A 70 1.67 -23.43 -0.96
C ASP A 70 3.10 -22.90 -1.07
N PHE A 71 3.38 -21.81 -0.36
CA PHE A 71 4.71 -21.26 -0.18
C PHE A 71 5.17 -21.48 1.25
N ASP A 72 6.37 -21.99 1.42
CA ASP A 72 7.04 -22.02 2.71
C ASP A 72 7.35 -20.59 3.19
N ASP A 73 7.64 -20.46 4.51
CA ASP A 73 8.07 -19.17 5.08
C ASP A 73 9.32 -18.65 4.36
N ALA A 74 9.37 -17.35 4.13
CA ALA A 74 10.47 -16.66 3.45
C ALA A 74 10.70 -17.13 2.00
N HIS A 75 9.64 -17.51 1.29
CA HIS A 75 9.66 -17.85 -0.14
C HIS A 75 8.67 -16.97 -0.94
N GLY A 76 8.76 -17.01 -2.27
CA GLY A 76 7.91 -16.18 -3.12
C GLY A 76 8.17 -16.31 -4.61
N LEU A 77 7.83 -15.28 -5.34
CA LEU A 77 8.03 -15.18 -6.79
C LEU A 77 9.26 -14.33 -7.10
N ARG A 78 10.06 -14.74 -8.09
CA ARG A 78 11.28 -14.07 -8.53
C ARG A 78 11.23 -13.75 -10.02
N ASP A 79 12.05 -12.79 -10.44
CA ASP A 79 12.31 -12.53 -11.84
C ASP A 79 13.34 -13.53 -12.44
N GLU A 80 13.63 -13.39 -13.72
CA GLU A 80 14.60 -14.23 -14.45
C GLU A 80 16.04 -14.10 -13.92
N ASN A 81 16.37 -13.05 -13.19
CA ASN A 81 17.69 -12.78 -12.59
C ASN A 81 17.79 -13.28 -11.15
N GLY A 82 16.69 -13.83 -10.61
CA GLY A 82 16.62 -14.33 -9.24
C GLY A 82 16.26 -13.29 -8.19
N ASN A 83 15.86 -12.05 -8.58
CA ASN A 83 15.42 -11.02 -7.66
C ASN A 83 13.96 -11.23 -7.23
N GLU A 84 13.67 -11.00 -5.96
CA GLU A 84 12.33 -11.15 -5.40
C GLU A 84 11.37 -10.09 -5.97
N GLN A 85 10.23 -10.53 -6.50
CA GLN A 85 9.11 -9.67 -6.92
C GLN A 85 7.97 -9.69 -5.90
N LEU A 86 7.64 -10.86 -5.34
CA LEU A 86 6.74 -11.03 -4.21
C LEU A 86 7.37 -11.98 -3.22
N PHE A 87 7.43 -11.57 -1.96
CA PHE A 87 8.00 -12.34 -0.88
C PHE A 87 6.95 -12.59 0.19
N PHE A 88 6.74 -13.85 0.55
CA PHE A 88 5.74 -14.27 1.53
C PHE A 88 6.43 -14.65 2.83
N SER A 89 6.03 -13.98 3.91
CA SER A 89 6.42 -14.35 5.27
C SER A 89 5.20 -14.89 5.99
N THR A 90 5.36 -16.00 6.69
CA THR A 90 4.26 -16.65 7.40
C THR A 90 4.20 -16.24 8.86
N THR A 91 3.01 -16.19 9.41
CA THR A 91 2.77 -16.03 10.85
C THR A 91 2.05 -17.28 11.35
N SER A 92 2.58 -17.89 12.43
CA SER A 92 1.92 -19.04 13.05
C SER A 92 0.49 -18.70 13.48
N SER A 93 -0.47 -19.54 13.11
CA SER A 93 -1.90 -19.36 13.40
C SER A 93 -2.50 -18.07 12.82
N ALA A 94 -2.01 -17.62 11.66
CA ALA A 94 -2.59 -16.48 10.96
C ALA A 94 -4.04 -16.78 10.56
N VAL A 95 -4.93 -15.83 10.84
CA VAL A 95 -6.35 -15.88 10.47
C VAL A 95 -6.73 -14.75 9.50
N ASN A 96 -5.87 -13.75 9.35
CA ASN A 96 -6.07 -12.59 8.47
C ASN A 96 -5.11 -12.65 7.29
N TYR A 97 -5.57 -12.20 6.13
CA TYR A 97 -4.81 -12.30 4.89
C TYR A 97 -5.10 -11.15 3.93
N LEU A 98 -4.21 -10.96 2.97
CA LEU A 98 -4.36 -10.02 1.88
C LEU A 98 -5.11 -10.67 0.71
N ASN A 99 -6.21 -10.07 0.29
CA ASN A 99 -6.99 -10.53 -0.85
C ASN A 99 -6.85 -9.60 -2.05
N VAL A 100 -6.54 -10.18 -3.20
CA VAL A 100 -6.49 -9.49 -4.51
C VAL A 100 -7.66 -9.95 -5.35
N THR A 101 -8.54 -9.04 -5.72
CA THR A 101 -9.71 -9.34 -6.54
C THR A 101 -9.62 -8.60 -7.86
N ASN A 102 -9.77 -9.32 -8.99
CA ASN A 102 -9.93 -8.70 -10.30
C ASN A 102 -11.36 -8.14 -10.46
N ALA A 103 -11.61 -7.42 -11.56
CA ALA A 103 -12.91 -6.82 -11.82
C ALA A 103 -13.32 -6.93 -13.29
N ALA A 104 -14.64 -6.96 -13.54
CA ALA A 104 -15.19 -6.81 -14.88
C ALA A 104 -15.14 -5.35 -15.34
N THR A 105 -15.36 -5.11 -16.62
CA THR A 105 -15.42 -3.76 -17.21
C THR A 105 -16.38 -2.86 -16.43
N GLY A 106 -15.92 -1.66 -16.06
CA GLY A 106 -16.68 -0.67 -15.30
C GLY A 106 -16.63 -0.84 -13.78
N ASN A 107 -15.87 -1.80 -13.28
CA ASN A 107 -15.61 -1.98 -11.85
C ASN A 107 -14.10 -1.94 -11.56
N ASP A 108 -13.72 -1.68 -10.32
CA ASP A 108 -12.33 -1.54 -9.89
C ASP A 108 -11.79 -2.87 -9.29
N PRO A 109 -10.57 -3.30 -9.65
CA PRO A 109 -9.89 -4.35 -8.92
C PRO A 109 -9.57 -3.88 -7.50
N LYS A 110 -9.54 -4.81 -6.54
CA LYS A 110 -9.38 -4.49 -5.12
C LYS A 110 -8.20 -5.22 -4.49
N LEU A 111 -7.54 -4.51 -3.59
CA LEU A 111 -6.60 -5.05 -2.61
C LEU A 111 -7.26 -4.88 -1.24
N SER A 112 -7.52 -5.97 -0.52
CA SER A 112 -8.31 -5.96 0.72
C SER A 112 -7.64 -6.78 1.81
N ALA A 113 -7.74 -6.34 3.06
CA ALA A 113 -7.45 -7.16 4.22
C ALA A 113 -8.72 -7.93 4.59
N LEU A 114 -8.65 -9.26 4.69
CA LEU A 114 -9.75 -10.15 5.04
C LEU A 114 -9.30 -11.17 6.09
N GLY A 115 -10.24 -11.78 6.79
CA GLY A 115 -9.96 -12.80 7.80
C GLY A 115 -11.08 -12.98 8.82
N ASP A 116 -10.76 -13.61 9.94
CA ASP A 116 -11.73 -13.95 11.00
C ASP A 116 -11.95 -12.80 12.00
N ASP A 117 -11.03 -11.84 12.10
CA ASP A 117 -11.19 -10.71 13.00
C ASP A 117 -12.25 -9.72 12.48
N SER A 118 -12.97 -9.07 13.40
CA SER A 118 -14.05 -8.14 13.05
C SER A 118 -13.54 -6.84 12.42
N ASN A 119 -12.33 -6.42 12.73
CA ASN A 119 -11.69 -5.21 12.20
C ASN A 119 -10.24 -5.54 11.83
N ILE A 120 -9.88 -5.33 10.57
CA ILE A 120 -8.57 -5.64 10.03
C ILE A 120 -8.09 -4.44 9.21
N ASP A 121 -6.96 -3.85 9.60
CA ASP A 121 -6.36 -2.75 8.89
C ASP A 121 -5.54 -3.25 7.69
N LEU A 122 -5.57 -2.52 6.58
CA LEU A 122 -4.63 -2.71 5.48
C LEU A 122 -3.42 -1.81 5.71
N ALA A 123 -2.32 -2.38 6.20
CA ALA A 123 -1.08 -1.66 6.43
C ALA A 123 -0.25 -1.57 5.13
N ILE A 124 0.06 -0.35 4.69
CA ILE A 124 1.00 -0.06 3.60
C ILE A 124 2.20 0.65 4.21
N SER A 125 3.34 -0.06 4.31
CA SER A 125 4.49 0.42 5.09
C SER A 125 5.74 0.53 4.21
N PRO A 126 6.08 1.72 3.71
CA PRO A 126 7.34 1.95 3.02
C PRO A 126 8.55 1.72 3.93
N LYS A 127 9.70 1.37 3.37
CA LYS A 127 10.94 1.17 4.11
C LYS A 127 11.71 2.49 4.31
N GLY A 128 12.17 2.74 5.52
CA GLY A 128 13.02 3.90 5.87
C GLY A 128 12.29 5.23 5.66
N THR A 129 12.83 6.08 4.82
CA THR A 129 12.25 7.38 4.45
C THR A 129 11.41 7.33 3.18
N GLY A 130 11.03 6.14 2.72
CA GLY A 130 10.15 5.98 1.56
C GLY A 130 8.74 6.51 1.83
N GLU A 131 8.00 6.76 0.76
CA GLU A 131 6.66 7.35 0.78
C GLU A 131 5.64 6.43 0.09
N VAL A 132 4.36 6.55 0.45
CA VAL A 132 3.26 6.00 -0.33
C VAL A 132 2.88 7.00 -1.42
N VAL A 133 3.22 6.69 -2.65
CA VAL A 133 2.93 7.54 -3.81
C VAL A 133 1.61 7.10 -4.44
N VAL A 134 0.65 8.03 -4.54
CA VAL A 134 -0.68 7.77 -5.11
C VAL A 134 -0.82 8.50 -6.44
N GLY A 135 -1.36 7.81 -7.45
CA GLY A 135 -1.66 8.37 -8.76
C GLY A 135 -0.67 7.95 -9.85
N THR A 136 -0.89 8.44 -11.07
CA THR A 136 -0.13 8.04 -12.28
C THR A 136 0.99 9.00 -12.66
N GLY A 137 1.09 10.18 -12.00
CA GLY A 137 2.00 11.26 -12.38
C GLY A 137 1.54 12.10 -13.60
N SER A 138 0.43 11.76 -14.25
CA SER A 138 -0.11 12.45 -15.42
C SER A 138 -1.46 13.13 -15.17
N ALA A 139 -2.08 12.89 -14.01
CA ALA A 139 -3.34 13.50 -13.57
C ALA A 139 -3.32 13.70 -12.05
N ALA A 140 -4.27 14.51 -11.55
CA ALA A 140 -4.43 14.68 -10.11
C ALA A 140 -4.75 13.34 -9.43
N ALA A 141 -4.01 13.01 -8.37
CA ALA A 141 -4.33 11.87 -7.53
C ALA A 141 -5.49 12.21 -6.60
N THR A 142 -6.37 11.24 -6.36
CA THR A 142 -7.51 11.39 -5.45
C THR A 142 -7.44 10.28 -4.40
N VAL A 143 -7.59 10.66 -3.12
CA VAL A 143 -7.82 9.74 -2.01
C VAL A 143 -9.23 10.02 -1.51
N THR A 144 -10.07 8.99 -1.47
CA THR A 144 -11.49 9.12 -1.11
C THR A 144 -11.90 7.99 -0.16
N SER A 145 -12.88 8.25 0.70
CA SER A 145 -13.58 7.21 1.44
C SER A 145 -14.47 6.39 0.49
N SER A 146 -14.80 5.16 0.88
CA SER A 146 -15.77 4.33 0.17
C SER A 146 -17.14 4.46 0.83
N GLY A 147 -18.15 4.89 0.06
CA GLY A 147 -19.51 5.09 0.56
C GLY A 147 -19.71 6.41 1.30
N ALA A 148 -20.81 6.52 2.05
CA ALA A 148 -21.24 7.73 2.76
C ALA A 148 -20.54 7.84 4.13
N TYR A 149 -19.23 8.03 4.12
CA TYR A 149 -18.39 8.17 5.31
C TYR A 149 -17.36 9.29 5.15
N ASP A 150 -17.05 9.94 6.26
CA ASP A 150 -16.00 10.96 6.33
C ASP A 150 -14.63 10.38 5.94
N LEU A 151 -13.79 11.21 5.32
CA LEU A 151 -12.36 10.92 5.17
C LEU A 151 -11.59 11.64 6.26
N ARG A 152 -10.92 10.90 7.12
CA ARG A 152 -10.08 11.42 8.19
C ARG A 152 -8.61 11.13 7.94
N LEU A 153 -7.77 12.15 8.11
CA LEU A 153 -6.31 12.05 8.09
C LEU A 153 -5.77 12.40 9.47
N ASP A 154 -5.11 11.48 10.11
CA ASP A 154 -4.53 11.68 11.45
C ASP A 154 -3.14 11.03 11.59
N THR A 155 -2.57 11.07 12.78
CA THR A 155 -1.30 10.43 13.13
C THR A 155 -1.49 9.52 14.34
N ASN A 156 -0.58 8.55 14.54
CA ASN A 156 -0.52 7.69 15.70
C ASN A 156 -1.87 7.02 16.04
N SER A 157 -2.60 6.56 15.01
CA SER A 157 -3.91 5.90 15.14
C SER A 157 -4.91 6.69 16.02
N GLY A 158 -4.88 8.02 15.88
CA GLY A 158 -5.76 8.93 16.61
C GLY A 158 -5.38 9.21 18.07
N THR A 159 -4.29 8.60 18.59
CA THR A 159 -3.84 8.85 19.97
C THR A 159 -3.01 10.13 20.03
N ASN A 160 -3.46 11.13 20.83
CA ASN A 160 -2.84 12.44 20.92
C ASN A 160 -2.60 13.09 19.54
N SER A 161 -3.55 12.91 18.63
CA SER A 161 -3.42 13.30 17.23
C SER A 161 -4.27 14.52 16.91
N SER A 162 -3.68 15.49 16.21
CA SER A 162 -4.44 16.45 15.40
C SER A 162 -4.93 15.74 14.15
N TYR A 163 -6.04 16.18 13.58
CA TYR A 163 -6.57 15.57 12.38
C TYR A 163 -7.26 16.56 11.44
N ILE A 164 -7.33 16.17 10.17
CA ILE A 164 -8.17 16.79 9.14
C ILE A 164 -9.35 15.84 8.91
N ASN A 165 -10.57 16.36 8.97
CA ASN A 165 -11.79 15.61 8.66
C ASN A 165 -12.53 16.27 7.49
N ILE A 166 -12.79 15.50 6.45
CA ILE A 166 -13.61 15.90 5.31
C ILE A 166 -14.95 15.20 5.48
N VAL A 167 -15.96 15.96 5.87
CA VAL A 167 -17.29 15.45 6.25
C VAL A 167 -18.09 15.08 5.01
N ASP A 168 -18.59 13.83 4.95
CA ASP A 168 -19.52 13.38 3.92
C ASP A 168 -20.95 13.82 4.27
N ALA A 169 -21.40 14.91 3.67
CA ALA A 169 -22.76 15.44 3.75
C ALA A 169 -23.06 16.40 2.59
N ALA A 170 -24.33 16.67 2.31
CA ALA A 170 -24.73 17.63 1.28
C ALA A 170 -24.11 19.03 1.46
N ASN A 171 -23.82 19.43 2.70
CA ASN A 171 -23.12 20.66 3.07
C ASN A 171 -21.97 20.32 4.04
N GLY A 172 -21.17 19.31 3.70
CA GLY A 172 -20.06 18.85 4.54
C GLY A 172 -18.94 19.88 4.67
N ASN A 173 -18.35 19.94 5.83
CA ASN A 173 -17.25 20.84 6.15
C ASN A 173 -15.89 20.17 5.99
N VAL A 174 -14.85 20.95 5.71
CA VAL A 174 -13.46 20.57 5.97
C VAL A 174 -13.08 21.10 7.35
N GLN A 175 -12.71 20.20 8.25
CA GLN A 175 -12.46 20.51 9.66
C GLN A 175 -11.00 20.27 9.98
N LEU A 176 -10.37 21.22 10.66
CA LEU A 176 -8.99 21.13 11.15
C LEU A 176 -9.03 21.12 12.69
N TYR A 177 -8.65 19.99 13.28
CA TYR A 177 -8.68 19.80 14.74
C TYR A 177 -7.28 19.65 15.33
N PRO A 178 -6.68 20.73 15.86
CA PRO A 178 -5.48 20.62 16.68
C PRO A 178 -5.76 19.84 17.97
N ASN A 179 -4.78 19.07 18.43
CA ASN A 179 -4.90 18.36 19.69
C ASN A 179 -4.48 19.23 20.89
N GLY A 180 -5.26 19.21 21.98
CA GLY A 180 -4.97 19.89 23.22
C GLY A 180 -4.83 21.41 23.06
N THR A 181 -3.67 21.98 23.39
CA THR A 181 -3.34 23.39 23.20
C THR A 181 -2.67 23.70 21.87
N GLY A 182 -2.64 22.76 20.94
CA GLY A 182 -2.08 22.94 19.60
C GLY A 182 -2.84 24.01 18.80
N LEU A 183 -2.21 24.49 17.74
CA LEU A 183 -2.74 25.53 16.86
C LEU A 183 -2.83 25.00 15.42
N THR A 184 -3.74 25.59 14.64
CA THR A 184 -3.67 25.47 13.17
C THR A 184 -2.75 26.57 12.66
N GLU A 185 -1.53 26.22 12.28
CA GLU A 185 -0.53 27.15 11.76
C GLU A 185 -0.60 27.26 10.23
N ILE A 186 -0.69 28.49 9.74
CA ILE A 186 -0.57 28.80 8.31
C ILE A 186 0.82 29.39 8.07
N GLY A 187 1.80 28.50 7.86
CA GLY A 187 3.18 28.87 7.58
C GLY A 187 3.38 29.35 6.14
N GLY A 188 4.25 30.31 5.93
CA GLY A 188 4.57 30.89 4.64
C GLY A 188 5.92 30.47 4.03
N GLY A 189 6.73 29.68 4.74
CA GLY A 189 8.10 29.37 4.32
C GLY A 189 8.96 30.63 4.19
N THR A 190 9.27 31.05 2.97
CA THR A 190 10.00 32.31 2.70
C THR A 190 9.08 33.53 2.55
N ASN A 191 7.76 33.35 2.56
CA ASN A 191 6.74 34.39 2.48
C ASN A 191 5.91 34.45 3.78
N ALA A 192 5.21 35.55 3.99
CA ALA A 192 4.28 35.68 5.11
C ALA A 192 3.12 34.69 5.03
N GLY A 193 2.78 34.03 6.13
CA GLY A 193 1.61 33.14 6.21
C GLY A 193 0.34 33.90 5.85
N THR A 194 -0.47 33.37 4.94
CA THR A 194 -1.62 34.06 4.36
C THR A 194 -2.81 33.12 4.22
N VAL A 195 -3.99 33.55 4.67
CA VAL A 195 -5.28 32.92 4.37
C VAL A 195 -6.04 33.81 3.38
N GLN A 196 -6.52 33.26 2.30
CA GLN A 196 -7.34 33.96 1.31
C GLN A 196 -8.78 33.42 1.35
N LEU A 197 -9.74 34.31 1.50
CA LEU A 197 -11.17 34.04 1.39
C LEU A 197 -11.63 34.55 0.02
N ASN A 198 -11.93 33.62 -0.89
CA ASN A 198 -12.38 33.97 -2.24
C ASN A 198 -13.87 34.34 -2.27
N CYS A 199 -14.27 35.12 -3.27
CA CYS A 199 -15.67 35.31 -3.62
C CYS A 199 -16.28 34.00 -4.18
N GLU A 200 -17.60 33.98 -4.36
CA GLU A 200 -18.35 32.83 -4.86
C GLU A 200 -17.88 32.26 -6.21
N SER A 201 -17.30 33.10 -7.07
CA SER A 201 -16.77 32.71 -8.38
C SER A 201 -15.25 32.48 -8.38
N ASN A 202 -14.58 32.50 -7.23
CA ASN A 202 -13.14 32.34 -7.07
C ASN A 202 -12.25 33.29 -7.90
N SER A 203 -12.81 34.40 -8.39
CA SER A 203 -12.11 35.35 -9.28
C SER A 203 -11.33 36.44 -8.52
N HIS A 204 -11.71 36.72 -7.27
CA HIS A 204 -11.05 37.66 -6.36
C HIS A 204 -11.35 37.29 -4.90
N GLY A 205 -10.61 37.86 -3.94
CA GLY A 205 -10.80 37.53 -2.53
C GLY A 205 -10.07 38.47 -1.57
N ILE A 206 -10.37 38.33 -0.30
CA ILE A 206 -9.73 39.05 0.80
C ILE A 206 -8.65 38.16 1.44
N LYS A 207 -7.53 38.75 1.78
CA LYS A 207 -6.40 38.06 2.42
C LYS A 207 -6.22 38.54 3.87
N LEU A 208 -6.01 37.57 4.77
CA LEU A 208 -5.48 37.78 6.10
C LEU A 208 -4.02 37.32 6.08
N GLN A 209 -3.09 38.22 6.36
CA GLN A 209 -1.67 37.95 6.22
C GLN A 209 -0.92 38.40 7.49
N SER A 210 0.07 37.59 7.89
CA SER A 210 0.98 37.96 8.97
C SER A 210 1.87 39.13 8.57
N PRO A 211 2.41 39.92 9.54
CA PRO A 211 3.35 40.99 9.25
C PRO A 211 4.64 40.44 8.62
N ALA A 212 5.40 41.31 7.98
CA ALA A 212 6.71 40.95 7.43
C ALA A 212 7.68 40.57 8.57
N HIS A 213 8.59 39.62 8.29
CA HIS A 213 9.59 39.17 9.28
C HIS A 213 10.39 40.33 9.88
N SER A 214 10.74 41.34 9.09
CA SER A 214 11.48 42.52 9.53
C SER A 214 10.72 43.39 10.56
N ALA A 215 9.41 43.22 10.67
CA ALA A 215 8.64 43.93 11.72
C ALA A 215 8.88 43.36 13.12
N ALA A 216 9.39 42.14 13.25
CA ALA A 216 9.67 41.42 14.49
C ALA A 216 8.50 41.46 15.50
N GLN A 217 7.26 41.38 15.00
CA GLN A 217 6.04 41.45 15.79
C GLN A 217 5.38 40.10 15.97
N SER A 218 4.98 39.78 17.20
CA SER A 218 4.10 38.67 17.52
C SER A 218 3.07 39.15 18.53
N TYR A 219 1.80 38.88 18.29
CA TYR A 219 0.72 39.20 19.21
C TYR A 219 -0.49 38.30 18.98
N THR A 220 -1.33 38.14 19.98
CA THR A 220 -2.62 37.43 19.87
C THR A 220 -3.75 38.47 19.88
N LEU A 221 -4.72 38.27 18.98
CA LEU A 221 -5.98 39.01 19.00
C LEU A 221 -7.12 38.09 19.39
N ILE A 222 -7.82 38.43 20.50
CA ILE A 222 -8.99 37.68 20.96
C ILE A 222 -10.25 38.42 20.50
N PHE A 223 -11.11 37.78 19.75
CA PHE A 223 -12.38 38.33 19.30
C PHE A 223 -13.31 38.69 20.47
N PRO A 224 -14.24 39.65 20.29
CA PRO A 224 -15.18 40.08 21.34
C PRO A 224 -16.02 38.91 21.85
N THR A 225 -16.34 38.94 23.17
CA THR A 225 -17.25 37.98 23.80
C THR A 225 -18.73 38.29 23.55
N GLY A 226 -19.04 39.52 23.14
CA GLY A 226 -20.40 39.97 22.82
C GLY A 226 -20.73 39.79 21.32
N ASN A 227 -22.03 39.83 21.00
CA ASN A 227 -22.51 39.77 19.64
C ASN A 227 -22.16 41.05 18.87
N VAL A 228 -21.98 40.92 17.53
CA VAL A 228 -21.82 42.05 16.64
C VAL A 228 -23.09 42.93 16.62
N THR A 229 -22.91 44.25 16.66
CA THR A 229 -24.00 45.24 16.63
C THR A 229 -23.81 46.17 15.43
N ALA A 230 -24.87 46.48 14.72
CA ALA A 230 -24.82 47.42 13.61
C ALA A 230 -24.30 48.80 14.03
N GLY A 231 -23.51 49.45 13.21
CA GLY A 231 -22.92 50.77 13.50
C GLY A 231 -21.71 50.73 14.43
N THR A 232 -21.15 49.54 14.66
CA THR A 232 -19.93 49.39 15.49
C THR A 232 -18.74 48.98 14.65
N PHE A 233 -17.56 49.28 15.11
CA PHE A 233 -16.29 48.82 14.56
C PHE A 233 -15.49 47.99 15.57
N LEU A 234 -14.60 47.15 15.08
CA LEU A 234 -13.72 46.32 15.87
C LEU A 234 -12.49 47.12 16.32
N LYS A 235 -12.23 47.18 17.62
CA LYS A 235 -11.04 47.86 18.17
C LYS A 235 -10.36 46.99 19.23
N VAL A 236 -9.07 47.24 19.47
CA VAL A 236 -8.37 46.69 20.62
C VAL A 236 -8.85 47.43 21.87
N ASN A 237 -9.50 46.73 22.79
CA ASN A 237 -10.07 47.29 24.00
C ASN A 237 -9.07 47.31 25.16
N SER A 238 -8.29 46.27 25.30
CA SER A 238 -7.27 46.14 26.34
C SER A 238 -6.10 45.29 25.82
N ILE A 239 -4.94 45.48 26.42
CA ILE A 239 -3.74 44.69 26.14
C ILE A 239 -3.23 44.09 27.45
N THR A 240 -2.91 42.79 27.42
CA THR A 240 -2.20 42.10 28.51
C THR A 240 -0.87 41.61 27.98
N GLY A 241 0.19 41.72 28.75
CA GLY A 241 1.54 41.40 28.29
C GLY A 241 2.18 42.51 27.44
N SER A 242 3.34 42.25 26.88
CA SER A 242 4.08 43.19 26.01
C SER A 242 4.99 42.47 25.03
N GLY A 243 5.46 43.16 23.99
CA GLY A 243 6.33 42.59 22.98
C GLY A 243 5.71 41.37 22.32
N THR A 244 6.44 40.28 22.22
CA THR A 244 5.99 39.04 21.53
C THR A 244 4.93 38.23 22.31
N THR A 245 4.63 38.63 23.58
CA THR A 245 3.59 37.99 24.40
C THR A 245 2.35 38.85 24.55
N ALA A 246 2.23 39.95 23.83
CA ALA A 246 1.08 40.83 23.88
C ALA A 246 -0.20 40.13 23.41
N VAL A 247 -1.27 40.26 24.22
CA VAL A 247 -2.60 39.75 23.92
C VAL A 247 -3.57 40.93 23.90
N GLY A 248 -4.13 41.23 22.74
CA GLY A 248 -5.12 42.28 22.57
C GLY A 248 -6.53 41.71 22.62
N GLN A 249 -7.31 42.10 23.60
CA GLN A 249 -8.74 41.83 23.65
C GLN A 249 -9.47 42.81 22.75
N LEU A 250 -10.19 42.30 21.75
CA LEU A 250 -11.02 43.09 20.87
C LEU A 250 -12.41 43.33 21.45
N SER A 251 -13.01 44.46 21.10
CA SER A 251 -14.43 44.77 21.42
C SER A 251 -15.09 45.49 20.24
N PHE A 252 -16.41 45.46 20.18
CA PHE A 252 -17.19 46.30 19.28
C PHE A 252 -17.44 47.65 19.99
N ALA A 253 -17.19 48.75 19.29
CA ALA A 253 -17.44 50.10 19.78
C ALA A 253 -18.26 50.91 18.75
N ALA A 254 -19.08 51.83 19.24
CA ALA A 254 -19.71 52.81 18.38
C ALA A 254 -18.67 53.74 17.74
N ALA A 255 -19.01 54.29 16.57
CA ALA A 255 -18.18 55.26 15.88
C ALA A 255 -18.13 56.59 16.65
#